data_a60bd1028cb99dae2d1055afeb2a2213
#
_entry.id   a60bd1028cb99dae2d1055afeb2a2213
#
_cell.length_a   1.000
_cell.length_b   1.000
_cell.length_c   1.000
_cell.angle_alpha   90.00
_cell.angle_beta   90.00
_cell.angle_gamma   90.00
#
_symmetry.space_group_name_H-M   'P 1'
#
loop_
_entity.id
_entity.type
_entity.pdbx_description
1 polymer ?
#
loop_
_entity_poly.entity_id
_entity_poly.type
_entity_poly.pdbx_seq_one_letter_code
_entity_poly.pdbx_strand_id
1 'polypeptide(L)'
;MYVLISVCLVIMLTLSACKTNNSPTDTAVPDRENTLQPDDGLSDRLTVTDMLGRTVSVPKSVRRPVCIGAGSLRLYSYIGDMSILAGVEQCEKGFLISSRPYQYANDGLFKSLPSVGAGGPQGSADAEAILSVSPDVIFAIYISLEAADFDELQKKTGVPVVVLSYGKTEAFDINIIKSLELMGKILGREERADSVCSYINSLQGDLNRRTEDIADNDKKSVYLGCLNKFGSHGIGSSTANYSLFNAVNASNVLDKAGYKGYQGSIDTETLITLAPDVIILDAGGIGIFKDEYKKNTAAFDSLDAFKNGNVYVQMPYNAYYTNLETAYANAYFIGKTLFPDRFSDIDITEKLNEISKELLGAECSDYIYETAGVKYGKLDLNLLK
;
A
#
# COMPACT_ATOMS: atom_id res chain seq x y z
N MET A 1 -59.90 22.90 12.84
CA MET A 1 -60.70 24.14 12.85
C MET A 1 -59.86 25.22 12.18
N TYR A 2 -60.45 25.80 11.10
CA TYR A 2 -59.97 26.90 10.23
C TYR A 2 -58.80 26.52 9.28
N VAL A 3 -58.95 26.21 7.99
CA VAL A 3 -59.67 26.76 6.81
C VAL A 3 -59.24 28.21 6.48
N LEU A 4 -58.65 28.39 5.28
CA LEU A 4 -59.03 29.32 4.21
C LEU A 4 -57.78 29.71 3.37
N ILE A 5 -57.69 29.29 2.10
CA ILE A 5 -58.19 29.87 0.85
C ILE A 5 -57.21 30.92 0.25
N SER A 6 -56.56 30.52 -0.82
CA SER A 6 -56.72 30.90 -2.21
C SER A 6 -56.64 32.38 -2.57
N VAL A 7 -55.81 32.75 -3.54
CA VAL A 7 -56.22 33.56 -4.71
C VAL A 7 -55.18 33.50 -5.84
N CYS A 8 -55.60 33.04 -6.99
CA CYS A 8 -54.96 33.19 -8.30
C CYS A 8 -55.03 34.65 -8.79
N LEU A 9 -54.01 35.14 -9.47
CA LEU A 9 -54.18 36.25 -10.39
C LEU A 9 -53.46 35.97 -11.72
N VAL A 10 -54.28 35.73 -12.74
CA VAL A 10 -53.94 35.68 -14.17
C VAL A 10 -54.00 37.11 -14.70
N ILE A 11 -53.01 37.61 -15.39
CA ILE A 11 -53.12 38.80 -16.26
C ILE A 11 -52.63 38.42 -17.65
N MET A 12 -53.59 38.31 -18.58
CA MET A 12 -53.40 38.42 -20.02
C MET A 12 -53.49 39.89 -20.43
N LEU A 13 -52.66 40.29 -21.40
CA LEU A 13 -52.96 41.41 -22.35
C LEU A 13 -51.90 41.38 -23.45
N THR A 14 -52.18 40.87 -24.60
CA THR A 14 -52.74 41.38 -25.87
C THR A 14 -51.75 42.13 -26.77
N LEU A 15 -51.70 41.61 -27.97
CA LEU A 15 -51.03 42.02 -29.21
C LEU A 15 -51.23 43.51 -29.61
N SER A 16 -50.20 44.03 -30.30
CA SER A 16 -50.46 44.93 -31.42
C SER A 16 -49.35 44.86 -32.47
N ALA A 17 -49.79 44.58 -33.69
CA ALA A 17 -48.95 44.51 -34.88
C ALA A 17 -48.87 45.89 -35.55
N CYS A 18 -47.72 46.23 -36.13
CA CYS A 18 -47.66 47.22 -37.21
C CYS A 18 -46.66 46.70 -38.29
N LYS A 19 -47.19 46.52 -39.47
CA LYS A 19 -46.45 46.27 -40.74
C LYS A 19 -45.94 47.62 -41.29
N THR A 20 -44.71 47.63 -41.81
CA THR A 20 -44.36 48.42 -42.99
C THR A 20 -43.32 47.69 -43.85
N ASN A 21 -43.63 47.55 -45.12
CA ASN A 21 -42.80 47.04 -46.19
C ASN A 21 -41.68 48.00 -46.55
N ASN A 22 -40.51 47.48 -46.91
CA ASN A 22 -39.82 47.80 -48.18
C ASN A 22 -38.60 46.87 -48.37
N SER A 23 -38.56 46.11 -49.49
CA SER A 23 -37.42 45.41 -50.08
C SER A 23 -36.81 46.29 -51.20
N PRO A 24 -35.71 45.90 -51.87
CA PRO A 24 -34.62 44.96 -51.60
C PRO A 24 -33.23 45.55 -51.89
N THR A 25 -32.16 44.93 -51.38
CA THR A 25 -30.91 44.79 -52.15
C THR A 25 -30.10 43.57 -51.61
N ASP A 26 -29.74 42.81 -52.58
CA ASP A 26 -29.01 41.55 -52.56
C ASP A 26 -27.54 41.75 -52.14
N THR A 27 -27.06 41.03 -51.14
CA THR A 27 -25.66 40.63 -51.03
C THR A 27 -25.58 39.35 -50.15
N ALA A 28 -25.30 38.23 -50.78
CA ALA A 28 -25.08 36.93 -50.18
C ALA A 28 -23.86 36.94 -49.24
N VAL A 29 -24.09 36.64 -47.97
CA VAL A 29 -23.07 36.24 -47.03
C VAL A 29 -23.32 34.75 -46.71
N PRO A 30 -22.34 33.86 -46.79
CA PRO A 30 -22.57 32.43 -46.55
C PRO A 30 -22.86 32.22 -45.04
N ASP A 31 -24.00 31.65 -44.73
CA ASP A 31 -24.39 31.11 -43.44
C ASP A 31 -23.32 30.09 -43.00
N ARG A 32 -22.51 30.47 -42.03
CA ARG A 32 -21.83 29.50 -41.19
C ARG A 32 -22.87 28.97 -40.20
N GLU A 33 -23.49 27.85 -40.56
CA GLU A 33 -24.10 26.98 -39.55
C GLU A 33 -23.04 26.64 -38.53
N ASN A 34 -23.08 27.33 -37.40
CA ASN A 34 -22.36 26.99 -36.21
C ASN A 34 -23.12 25.83 -35.56
N THR A 35 -22.97 24.62 -36.12
CA THR A 35 -23.36 23.40 -35.43
C THR A 35 -22.45 23.23 -34.27
N LEU A 36 -22.86 23.80 -33.13
CA LEU A 36 -22.42 23.37 -31.79
C LEU A 36 -22.90 21.92 -31.68
N GLN A 37 -22.05 20.95 -32.07
CA GLN A 37 -22.21 19.58 -31.62
C GLN A 37 -22.19 19.63 -30.08
N PRO A 38 -23.15 19.00 -29.41
CA PRO A 38 -23.02 18.81 -27.98
C PRO A 38 -21.70 18.08 -27.75
N ASP A 39 -20.78 18.71 -27.02
CA ASP A 39 -19.63 18.04 -26.46
C ASP A 39 -20.20 16.98 -25.50
N ASP A 40 -20.24 15.72 -25.96
CA ASP A 40 -20.85 14.62 -25.22
C ASP A 40 -20.02 14.20 -24.00
N GLY A 41 -19.02 14.99 -23.61
CA GLY A 41 -18.21 14.79 -22.39
C GLY A 41 -17.44 13.46 -22.36
N LEU A 42 -17.61 12.62 -23.41
CA LEU A 42 -16.93 11.35 -23.54
C LEU A 42 -15.49 11.51 -24.05
N SER A 43 -15.17 12.62 -24.71
CA SER A 43 -13.82 12.91 -25.20
C SER A 43 -12.78 13.12 -24.08
N ASP A 44 -13.24 13.48 -22.86
CA ASP A 44 -12.38 13.87 -21.73
C ASP A 44 -12.26 12.78 -20.64
N ARG A 45 -12.70 11.56 -20.93
CA ARG A 45 -12.66 10.42 -20.03
C ARG A 45 -11.83 9.27 -20.58
N LEU A 46 -11.19 8.54 -19.65
CA LEU A 46 -10.42 7.33 -19.89
C LEU A 46 -11.20 6.14 -19.30
N THR A 47 -11.36 5.08 -20.07
CA THR A 47 -11.93 3.81 -19.57
C THR A 47 -10.81 2.87 -19.18
N VAL A 48 -10.88 2.33 -17.97
CA VAL A 48 -9.92 1.38 -17.41
C VAL A 48 -10.62 0.16 -16.83
N THR A 49 -9.90 -0.95 -16.72
CA THR A 49 -10.33 -2.12 -15.94
C THR A 49 -9.54 -2.13 -14.62
N ASP A 50 -10.24 -2.15 -13.49
CA ASP A 50 -9.60 -2.17 -12.17
C ASP A 50 -9.21 -3.60 -11.72
N MET A 51 -8.63 -3.71 -10.54
CA MET A 51 -8.09 -4.99 -10.05
C MET A 51 -9.16 -6.00 -9.62
N LEU A 52 -10.45 -5.61 -9.60
CA LEU A 52 -11.59 -6.52 -9.47
C LEU A 52 -12.26 -6.85 -10.82
N GLY A 53 -11.70 -6.38 -11.94
CA GLY A 53 -12.24 -6.58 -13.28
C GLY A 53 -13.41 -5.67 -13.62
N ARG A 54 -13.70 -4.63 -12.85
CA ARG A 54 -14.75 -3.65 -13.14
C ARG A 54 -14.27 -2.67 -14.20
N THR A 55 -15.16 -2.29 -15.11
CA THR A 55 -14.91 -1.22 -16.07
C THR A 55 -15.27 0.13 -15.46
N VAL A 56 -14.28 1.01 -15.29
CA VAL A 56 -14.44 2.31 -14.64
C VAL A 56 -14.06 3.42 -15.63
N SER A 57 -14.93 4.43 -15.74
CA SER A 57 -14.67 5.64 -16.52
C SER A 57 -14.11 6.72 -15.58
N VAL A 58 -12.89 7.18 -15.82
CA VAL A 58 -12.18 8.18 -14.99
C VAL A 58 -11.86 9.43 -15.82
N PRO A 59 -11.66 10.63 -15.22
CA PRO A 59 -11.18 11.80 -15.95
C PRO A 59 -9.80 11.53 -16.59
N LYS A 60 -9.54 12.04 -17.79
CA LYS A 60 -8.20 12.01 -18.41
C LYS A 60 -7.18 12.87 -17.65
N SER A 61 -7.63 13.87 -16.91
CA SER A 61 -6.78 14.74 -16.09
C SER A 61 -7.29 14.69 -14.65
N VAL A 62 -6.59 13.95 -13.82
CA VAL A 62 -6.85 13.86 -12.38
C VAL A 62 -6.16 15.01 -11.66
N ARG A 63 -6.91 15.75 -10.83
CA ARG A 63 -6.42 16.92 -10.09
C ARG A 63 -6.66 16.84 -8.58
N ARG A 64 -7.57 15.97 -8.15
CA ARG A 64 -8.01 15.89 -6.75
C ARG A 64 -8.24 14.40 -6.37
N PRO A 65 -7.20 13.56 -6.42
CA PRO A 65 -7.35 12.16 -6.04
C PRO A 65 -7.54 12.00 -4.54
N VAL A 66 -8.22 10.94 -4.15
CA VAL A 66 -8.34 10.46 -2.78
C VAL A 66 -7.97 8.98 -2.74
N CYS A 67 -7.24 8.58 -1.70
CA CYS A 67 -6.86 7.19 -1.46
C CYS A 67 -7.50 6.72 -0.15
N ILE A 68 -8.24 5.61 -0.20
CA ILE A 68 -8.94 5.04 0.96
C ILE A 68 -8.62 3.56 1.14
N GLY A 69 -8.71 3.13 2.41
CA GLY A 69 -8.41 1.75 2.79
C GLY A 69 -6.92 1.41 2.83
N ALA A 70 -6.64 0.19 3.24
CA ALA A 70 -5.30 -0.21 3.63
C ALA A 70 -4.31 -0.20 2.47
N GLY A 71 -3.32 0.69 2.54
CA GLY A 71 -2.18 0.74 1.63
C GLY A 71 -2.42 1.46 0.29
N SER A 72 -3.64 1.94 0.00
CA SER A 72 -3.92 2.71 -1.22
C SER A 72 -3.07 3.98 -1.28
N LEU A 73 -3.04 4.75 -0.19
CA LEU A 73 -2.24 5.96 -0.08
C LEU A 73 -0.73 5.68 -0.18
N ARG A 74 -0.28 4.52 0.32
CA ARG A 74 1.13 4.10 0.17
C ARG A 74 1.49 3.89 -1.30
N LEU A 75 0.69 3.13 -2.08
CA LEU A 75 0.95 2.96 -3.51
C LEU A 75 0.94 4.30 -4.24
N TYR A 76 0.01 5.19 -3.87
CA TYR A 76 -0.02 6.54 -4.40
C TYR A 76 1.27 7.32 -4.09
N SER A 77 1.82 7.19 -2.86
CA SER A 77 3.04 7.89 -2.47
C SER A 77 4.28 7.51 -3.27
N TYR A 78 4.28 6.33 -3.92
CA TYR A 78 5.40 5.91 -4.76
C TYR A 78 5.40 6.56 -6.15
N ILE A 79 4.23 6.91 -6.68
CA ILE A 79 4.11 7.36 -8.07
C ILE A 79 3.32 8.65 -8.26
N GLY A 80 2.40 8.98 -7.34
CA GLY A 80 1.52 10.14 -7.44
C GLY A 80 2.20 11.48 -7.17
N ASP A 81 1.53 12.53 -7.57
CA ASP A 81 1.88 13.89 -7.16
C ASP A 81 1.19 14.19 -5.83
N MET A 82 1.96 14.24 -4.76
CA MET A 82 1.43 14.46 -3.41
C MET A 82 0.76 15.82 -3.25
N SER A 83 1.11 16.81 -4.08
CA SER A 83 0.58 18.18 -3.98
C SER A 83 -0.88 18.31 -4.41
N ILE A 84 -1.41 17.37 -5.22
CA ILE A 84 -2.79 17.38 -5.70
C ILE A 84 -3.72 16.50 -4.86
N LEU A 85 -3.20 15.80 -3.84
CA LEU A 85 -3.99 14.92 -2.97
C LEU A 85 -5.06 15.72 -2.24
N ALA A 86 -6.34 15.37 -2.40
CA ALA A 86 -7.45 16.17 -1.89
C ALA A 86 -7.70 16.00 -0.39
N GLY A 87 -7.35 14.84 0.17
CA GLY A 87 -7.53 14.50 1.58
C GLY A 87 -6.97 13.13 1.90
N VAL A 88 -6.85 12.81 3.18
CA VAL A 88 -6.35 11.52 3.68
C VAL A 88 -7.26 10.98 4.79
N GLU A 89 -7.26 9.66 4.99
CA GLU A 89 -7.95 9.06 6.13
C GLU A 89 -7.33 9.50 7.46
N GLN A 90 -8.13 9.58 8.52
CA GLN A 90 -7.66 10.05 9.84
C GLN A 90 -6.53 9.19 10.41
N CYS A 91 -6.54 7.87 10.14
CA CYS A 91 -5.47 6.96 10.56
C CYS A 91 -4.11 7.29 9.94
N GLU A 92 -4.06 8.04 8.82
CA GLU A 92 -2.83 8.50 8.19
C GLU A 92 -2.21 9.73 8.86
N LYS A 93 -2.96 10.39 9.74
CA LYS A 93 -2.53 11.55 10.55
C LYS A 93 -2.13 11.17 11.97
N GLY A 94 -2.17 9.87 12.30
CA GLY A 94 -1.93 9.35 13.63
C GLY A 94 -0.45 9.34 14.03
N PHE A 95 -0.16 8.59 15.09
CA PHE A 95 1.21 8.39 15.55
C PHE A 95 2.05 7.70 14.48
N LEU A 96 3.25 8.21 14.30
CA LEU A 96 4.25 7.62 13.41
C LEU A 96 4.80 6.32 14.04
N ILE A 97 4.84 5.27 13.22
CA ILE A 97 5.37 3.95 13.61
C ILE A 97 6.38 3.45 12.59
N SER A 98 7.40 2.74 13.04
CA SER A 98 8.50 2.24 12.20
C SER A 98 8.06 1.43 10.99
N SER A 99 6.91 0.77 11.07
CA SER A 99 6.35 -0.03 10.00
C SER A 99 5.55 0.76 8.95
N ARG A 100 5.54 2.10 9.00
CA ARG A 100 4.82 2.97 8.03
C ARG A 100 5.67 4.17 7.58
N PRO A 101 6.84 3.96 6.96
CA PRO A 101 7.75 5.04 6.57
C PRO A 101 7.17 6.01 5.54
N TYR A 102 6.23 5.59 4.69
CA TYR A 102 5.53 6.51 3.78
C TYR A 102 4.76 7.61 4.53
N GLN A 103 4.24 7.30 5.73
CA GLN A 103 3.57 8.27 6.59
C GLN A 103 4.58 9.28 7.15
N TYR A 104 5.76 8.82 7.59
CA TYR A 104 6.85 9.68 8.03
C TYR A 104 7.30 10.63 6.92
N ALA A 105 7.54 10.11 5.73
CA ALA A 105 8.01 10.90 4.58
C ALA A 105 7.02 12.03 4.20
N ASN A 106 5.74 11.90 4.55
CA ASN A 106 4.67 12.83 4.19
C ASN A 106 3.92 13.41 5.39
N ASP A 107 4.43 13.28 6.61
CA ASP A 107 3.73 13.60 7.86
C ASP A 107 3.17 15.03 7.89
N GLY A 108 3.98 16.01 7.54
CA GLY A 108 3.56 17.42 7.49
C GLY A 108 2.41 17.68 6.52
N LEU A 109 2.45 17.04 5.35
CA LEU A 109 1.39 17.14 4.35
C LEU A 109 0.12 16.45 4.85
N PHE A 110 0.21 15.21 5.31
CA PHE A 110 -0.98 14.45 5.75
C PHE A 110 -1.71 15.15 6.90
N LYS A 111 -0.98 15.70 7.86
CA LYS A 111 -1.57 16.48 8.96
C LYS A 111 -2.29 17.73 8.49
N SER A 112 -1.86 18.36 7.40
CA SER A 112 -2.45 19.57 6.85
C SER A 112 -3.72 19.34 6.02
N LEU A 113 -3.87 18.14 5.42
CA LEU A 113 -4.98 17.82 4.54
C LEU A 113 -6.28 17.56 5.32
N PRO A 114 -7.48 17.75 4.70
CA PRO A 114 -8.75 17.33 5.28
C PRO A 114 -8.81 15.82 5.53
N SER A 115 -9.63 15.38 6.49
CA SER A 115 -9.94 13.97 6.70
C SER A 115 -11.05 13.51 5.77
N VAL A 116 -10.88 12.36 5.12
CA VAL A 116 -11.88 11.72 4.24
C VAL A 116 -12.48 10.46 4.85
N GLY A 117 -12.47 10.36 6.17
CA GLY A 117 -12.98 9.22 6.92
C GLY A 117 -12.00 8.74 7.98
N ALA A 118 -12.40 7.80 8.82
CA ALA A 118 -11.58 7.28 9.90
C ALA A 118 -10.39 6.45 9.38
N GLY A 119 -10.60 5.63 8.34
CA GLY A 119 -9.64 4.65 7.86
C GLY A 119 -9.39 3.53 8.88
N GLY A 120 -8.28 2.83 8.70
CA GLY A 120 -7.88 1.73 9.58
C GLY A 120 -8.30 0.36 9.05
N PRO A 121 -7.80 -0.73 9.67
CA PRO A 121 -8.00 -2.10 9.16
C PRO A 121 -9.46 -2.55 9.14
N GLN A 122 -10.30 -1.97 10.01
CA GLN A 122 -11.73 -2.22 10.13
C GLN A 122 -12.57 -1.05 9.58
N GLY A 123 -11.90 -0.06 8.96
CA GLY A 123 -12.55 1.13 8.43
C GLY A 123 -13.47 0.82 7.25
N SER A 124 -14.52 1.60 7.14
CA SER A 124 -15.39 1.67 5.95
C SER A 124 -15.26 3.03 5.30
N ALA A 125 -15.57 3.11 4.00
CA ALA A 125 -15.57 4.36 3.28
C ALA A 125 -16.66 5.30 3.83
N ASP A 126 -16.28 6.55 4.10
CA ASP A 126 -17.19 7.63 4.51
C ASP A 126 -17.49 8.52 3.30
N ALA A 127 -18.63 8.24 2.66
CA ALA A 127 -19.01 8.95 1.43
C ALA A 127 -19.18 10.46 1.63
N GLU A 128 -19.69 10.92 2.81
CA GLU A 128 -19.89 12.34 3.09
C GLU A 128 -18.55 13.04 3.30
N ALA A 129 -17.65 12.45 4.08
CA ALA A 129 -16.29 12.97 4.28
C ALA A 129 -15.50 13.02 2.96
N ILE A 130 -15.63 12.00 2.12
CA ILE A 130 -15.01 11.95 0.78
C ILE A 130 -15.55 13.10 -0.09
N LEU A 131 -16.88 13.30 -0.14
CA LEU A 131 -17.49 14.36 -0.94
C LEU A 131 -17.12 15.76 -0.47
N SER A 132 -16.84 15.93 0.83
CA SER A 132 -16.46 17.24 1.40
C SER A 132 -15.19 17.84 0.75
N VAL A 133 -14.32 16.98 0.19
CA VAL A 133 -13.10 17.41 -0.49
C VAL A 133 -13.22 17.43 -2.02
N SER A 134 -14.42 17.17 -2.57
CA SER A 134 -14.71 17.20 -4.00
C SER A 134 -13.65 16.48 -4.85
N PRO A 135 -13.43 15.17 -4.64
CA PRO A 135 -12.43 14.42 -5.40
C PRO A 135 -12.93 14.14 -6.82
N ASP A 136 -12.00 13.89 -7.73
CA ASP A 136 -12.29 13.52 -9.12
C ASP A 136 -12.03 12.02 -9.41
N VAL A 137 -11.29 11.34 -8.51
CA VAL A 137 -11.12 9.88 -8.49
C VAL A 137 -10.86 9.40 -7.07
N ILE A 138 -11.33 8.20 -6.76
CA ILE A 138 -11.07 7.49 -5.52
C ILE A 138 -10.29 6.21 -5.85
N PHE A 139 -9.08 6.08 -5.30
CA PHE A 139 -8.34 4.81 -5.29
C PHE A 139 -8.64 4.08 -3.98
N ALA A 140 -9.04 2.81 -4.07
CA ALA A 140 -9.50 2.06 -2.90
C ALA A 140 -8.85 0.68 -2.79
N ILE A 141 -8.52 0.27 -1.55
CA ILE A 141 -8.10 -1.10 -1.23
C ILE A 141 -8.80 -1.56 0.05
N TYR A 142 -9.71 -2.54 -0.07
CA TYR A 142 -10.36 -3.20 1.06
C TYR A 142 -10.38 -4.71 0.84
N ILE A 143 -9.95 -5.48 1.85
CA ILE A 143 -9.81 -6.95 1.74
C ILE A 143 -11.16 -7.65 1.68
N SER A 144 -12.15 -7.13 2.40
CA SER A 144 -13.43 -7.78 2.64
C SER A 144 -14.57 -7.25 1.80
N LEU A 145 -14.27 -6.32 0.86
CA LEU A 145 -15.29 -5.74 -0.01
C LEU A 145 -15.26 -6.38 -1.39
N GLU A 146 -16.45 -6.59 -1.93
CA GLU A 146 -16.69 -7.14 -3.27
C GLU A 146 -16.93 -6.00 -4.28
N ALA A 147 -16.96 -6.34 -5.58
CA ALA A 147 -17.18 -5.37 -6.64
C ALA A 147 -18.46 -4.52 -6.43
N ALA A 148 -19.54 -5.13 -5.92
CA ALA A 148 -20.80 -4.46 -5.66
C ALA A 148 -20.70 -3.35 -4.59
N ASP A 149 -19.84 -3.51 -3.57
CA ASP A 149 -19.64 -2.51 -2.53
C ASP A 149 -18.98 -1.25 -3.09
N PHE A 150 -18.01 -1.43 -3.99
CA PHE A 150 -17.35 -0.31 -4.68
C PHE A 150 -18.26 0.37 -5.70
N ASP A 151 -19.15 -0.37 -6.36
CA ASP A 151 -20.17 0.19 -7.24
C ASP A 151 -21.19 1.02 -6.44
N GLU A 152 -21.57 0.56 -5.25
CA GLU A 152 -22.43 1.33 -4.35
C GLU A 152 -21.74 2.62 -3.87
N LEU A 153 -20.45 2.55 -3.48
CA LEU A 153 -19.68 3.74 -3.11
C LEU A 153 -19.60 4.73 -4.28
N GLN A 154 -19.28 4.25 -5.48
CA GLN A 154 -19.25 5.08 -6.69
C GLN A 154 -20.61 5.73 -6.96
N LYS A 155 -21.71 4.98 -6.81
CA LYS A 155 -23.06 5.51 -6.96
C LYS A 155 -23.41 6.56 -5.90
N LYS A 156 -23.04 6.34 -4.64
CA LYS A 156 -23.29 7.27 -3.53
C LYS A 156 -22.51 8.57 -3.68
N THR A 157 -21.27 8.50 -4.14
CA THR A 157 -20.40 9.67 -4.28
C THR A 157 -20.52 10.36 -5.64
N GLY A 158 -20.96 9.66 -6.67
CA GLY A 158 -20.87 10.12 -8.07
C GLY A 158 -19.43 10.24 -8.58
N VAL A 159 -18.43 9.78 -7.81
CA VAL A 159 -17.00 9.85 -8.13
C VAL A 159 -16.53 8.47 -8.56
N PRO A 160 -15.72 8.33 -9.64
CA PRO A 160 -15.16 7.04 -10.04
C PRO A 160 -14.35 6.40 -8.92
N VAL A 161 -14.62 5.13 -8.63
CA VAL A 161 -13.87 4.32 -7.66
C VAL A 161 -13.06 3.27 -8.39
N VAL A 162 -11.74 3.34 -8.27
CA VAL A 162 -10.79 2.40 -8.87
C VAL A 162 -10.19 1.52 -7.79
N VAL A 163 -10.40 0.23 -7.88
CA VAL A 163 -9.88 -0.73 -6.91
C VAL A 163 -8.47 -1.15 -7.31
N LEU A 164 -7.56 -1.09 -6.34
CA LEU A 164 -6.20 -1.57 -6.43
C LEU A 164 -6.04 -2.85 -5.58
N SER A 165 -4.91 -3.54 -5.71
CA SER A 165 -4.67 -4.79 -4.99
C SER A 165 -3.19 -4.99 -4.65
N TYR A 166 -2.94 -5.54 -3.45
CA TYR A 166 -1.66 -6.12 -3.05
C TYR A 166 -1.59 -7.64 -3.32
N GLY A 167 -2.59 -8.20 -4.01
CA GLY A 167 -2.68 -9.64 -4.21
C GLY A 167 -2.76 -10.39 -2.89
N LYS A 168 -1.83 -11.30 -2.65
CA LYS A 168 -1.74 -12.09 -1.40
C LYS A 168 -1.01 -11.38 -0.26
N THR A 169 -0.78 -10.08 -0.37
CA THR A 169 0.00 -9.30 0.61
C THR A 169 1.48 -9.71 0.73
N GLU A 170 2.03 -10.27 -0.33
CA GLU A 170 3.45 -10.62 -0.45
C GLU A 170 4.22 -9.46 -1.10
N ALA A 171 5.47 -9.22 -0.65
CA ALA A 171 6.22 -8.04 -1.07
C ALA A 171 6.52 -8.00 -2.60
N PHE A 172 6.57 -9.16 -3.25
CA PHE A 172 6.82 -9.29 -4.69
C PHE A 172 5.61 -9.82 -5.48
N ASP A 173 4.38 -9.54 -4.99
CA ASP A 173 3.17 -9.95 -5.71
C ASP A 173 2.97 -9.11 -6.98
N ILE A 174 2.72 -9.77 -8.11
CA ILE A 174 2.52 -9.14 -9.42
C ILE A 174 1.36 -8.13 -9.42
N ASN A 175 0.38 -8.28 -8.51
CA ASN A 175 -0.75 -7.36 -8.43
C ASN A 175 -0.34 -5.98 -7.91
N ILE A 176 0.78 -5.86 -7.18
CA ILE A 176 1.36 -4.57 -6.79
C ILE A 176 1.82 -3.82 -8.05
N ILE A 177 2.57 -4.49 -8.93
CA ILE A 177 3.03 -3.92 -10.20
C ILE A 177 1.84 -3.47 -11.04
N LYS A 178 0.83 -4.35 -11.25
CA LYS A 178 -0.38 -4.00 -12.00
C LYS A 178 -1.15 -2.83 -11.41
N SER A 179 -1.20 -2.72 -10.08
CA SER A 179 -1.85 -1.60 -9.39
C SER A 179 -1.10 -0.28 -9.58
N LEU A 180 0.24 -0.31 -9.56
CA LEU A 180 1.08 0.86 -9.84
C LEU A 180 0.95 1.30 -11.31
N GLU A 181 0.99 0.37 -12.26
CA GLU A 181 0.77 0.65 -13.69
C GLU A 181 -0.62 1.25 -13.95
N LEU A 182 -1.67 0.66 -13.36
CA LEU A 182 -3.04 1.17 -13.47
C LEU A 182 -3.17 2.59 -12.91
N MET A 183 -2.62 2.82 -11.72
CA MET A 183 -2.63 4.13 -11.08
C MET A 183 -1.82 5.15 -11.88
N GLY A 184 -0.63 4.76 -12.38
CA GLY A 184 0.21 5.60 -13.25
C GLY A 184 -0.53 6.06 -14.50
N LYS A 185 -1.22 5.13 -15.17
CA LYS A 185 -2.05 5.41 -16.35
C LYS A 185 -3.18 6.41 -16.06
N ILE A 186 -3.86 6.28 -14.92
CA ILE A 186 -4.96 7.19 -14.53
C ILE A 186 -4.44 8.57 -14.17
N LEU A 187 -3.28 8.64 -13.53
CA LEU A 187 -2.65 9.89 -13.07
C LEU A 187 -1.83 10.60 -14.15
N GLY A 188 -1.65 10.01 -15.36
CA GLY A 188 -0.73 10.51 -16.37
C GLY A 188 0.74 10.49 -15.87
N ARG A 189 1.09 9.46 -15.09
CA ARG A 189 2.41 9.26 -14.46
C ARG A 189 3.03 7.92 -14.86
N GLU A 190 2.77 7.49 -16.09
CA GLU A 190 3.23 6.20 -16.62
C GLU A 190 4.75 6.06 -16.52
N GLU A 191 5.52 7.09 -16.87
CA GLU A 191 6.99 7.05 -16.79
C GLU A 191 7.48 6.79 -15.35
N ARG A 192 6.84 7.41 -14.35
CA ARG A 192 7.18 7.17 -12.95
C ARG A 192 6.76 5.77 -12.50
N ALA A 193 5.57 5.30 -12.90
CA ALA A 193 5.10 3.96 -12.62
C ALA A 193 6.04 2.90 -13.21
N ASP A 194 6.44 3.07 -14.47
CA ASP A 194 7.38 2.17 -15.16
C ASP A 194 8.76 2.15 -14.47
N SER A 195 9.25 3.32 -14.05
CA SER A 195 10.51 3.43 -13.29
C SER A 195 10.43 2.65 -11.97
N VAL A 196 9.37 2.86 -11.17
CA VAL A 196 9.17 2.17 -9.89
C VAL A 196 9.01 0.67 -10.10
N CYS A 197 8.19 0.23 -11.06
CA CYS A 197 7.98 -1.18 -11.37
C CYS A 197 9.29 -1.86 -11.83
N SER A 198 10.05 -1.20 -12.69
CA SER A 198 11.36 -1.67 -13.15
C SER A 198 12.35 -1.78 -11.99
N TYR A 199 12.36 -0.81 -11.08
CA TYR A 199 13.19 -0.84 -9.88
C TYR A 199 12.84 -2.02 -8.99
N ILE A 200 11.55 -2.24 -8.68
CA ILE A 200 11.08 -3.38 -7.88
C ILE A 200 11.52 -4.71 -8.51
N ASN A 201 11.31 -4.86 -9.82
CA ASN A 201 11.72 -6.06 -10.56
C ASN A 201 13.25 -6.25 -10.53
N SER A 202 14.02 -5.16 -10.58
CA SER A 202 15.48 -5.20 -10.50
C SER A 202 15.96 -5.70 -9.13
N LEU A 203 15.31 -5.27 -8.03
CA LEU A 203 15.61 -5.76 -6.67
C LEU A 203 15.35 -7.26 -6.56
N GLN A 204 14.21 -7.74 -7.05
CA GLN A 204 13.88 -9.16 -7.04
C GLN A 204 14.87 -9.98 -7.86
N GLY A 205 15.21 -9.50 -9.06
CA GLY A 205 16.19 -10.14 -9.93
C GLY A 205 17.60 -10.17 -9.34
N ASP A 206 18.01 -9.11 -8.63
CA ASP A 206 19.31 -9.05 -7.95
C ASP A 206 19.37 -10.05 -6.79
N LEU A 207 18.36 -10.08 -5.92
CA LEU A 207 18.25 -11.02 -4.80
C LEU A 207 18.33 -12.48 -5.29
N ASN A 208 17.59 -12.83 -6.34
CA ASN A 208 17.60 -14.17 -6.91
C ASN A 208 18.96 -14.54 -7.48
N ARG A 209 19.57 -13.69 -8.34
CA ARG A 209 20.89 -13.95 -8.97
C ARG A 209 22.00 -14.19 -7.96
N ARG A 210 21.94 -13.57 -6.78
CA ARG A 210 22.95 -13.75 -5.72
C ARG A 210 22.92 -15.14 -5.10
N THR A 211 21.80 -15.86 -5.22
CA THR A 211 21.54 -17.06 -4.40
C THR A 211 20.99 -18.26 -5.18
N GLU A 212 20.60 -18.12 -6.45
CA GLU A 212 19.95 -19.17 -7.24
C GLU A 212 20.86 -20.39 -7.50
N ASP A 213 22.18 -20.19 -7.49
CA ASP A 213 23.18 -21.23 -7.70
C ASP A 213 23.59 -21.98 -6.41
N ILE A 214 23.09 -21.58 -5.24
CA ILE A 214 23.42 -22.22 -3.96
C ILE A 214 22.64 -23.53 -3.81
N ALA A 215 23.34 -24.64 -3.68
CA ALA A 215 22.71 -25.94 -3.48
C ALA A 215 21.96 -26.01 -2.14
N ASP A 216 20.84 -26.75 -2.10
CA ASP A 216 19.99 -26.82 -0.90
C ASP A 216 20.71 -27.37 0.34
N ASN A 217 21.70 -28.27 0.15
CA ASN A 217 22.51 -28.82 1.24
C ASN A 217 23.49 -27.81 1.85
N ASP A 218 23.79 -26.72 1.13
CA ASP A 218 24.68 -25.63 1.59
C ASP A 218 23.92 -24.49 2.28
N LYS A 219 22.58 -24.55 2.26
CA LYS A 219 21.73 -23.53 2.87
C LYS A 219 21.48 -23.83 4.34
N LYS A 220 21.75 -22.85 5.20
CA LYS A 220 21.29 -22.87 6.59
C LYS A 220 19.77 -22.84 6.64
N SER A 221 19.21 -23.65 7.53
CA SER A 221 17.76 -23.59 7.81
C SER A 221 17.41 -22.33 8.60
N VAL A 222 16.30 -21.68 8.24
CA VAL A 222 15.90 -20.41 8.86
C VAL A 222 14.43 -20.45 9.32
N TYR A 223 14.18 -19.80 10.44
CA TYR A 223 12.85 -19.55 10.99
C TYR A 223 12.60 -18.05 11.11
N LEU A 224 11.42 -17.58 10.68
CA LEU A 224 10.93 -16.24 10.97
C LEU A 224 10.09 -16.30 12.24
N GLY A 225 10.42 -15.49 13.24
CA GLY A 225 9.61 -15.31 14.44
C GLY A 225 9.07 -13.91 14.60
N CYS A 226 8.10 -13.75 15.47
CA CYS A 226 7.50 -12.45 15.79
C CYS A 226 6.83 -11.75 14.62
N LEU A 227 6.43 -12.48 13.57
CA LEU A 227 5.84 -11.88 12.37
C LEU A 227 4.64 -10.99 12.74
N ASN A 228 4.76 -9.71 12.47
CA ASN A 228 3.70 -8.74 12.67
C ASN A 228 2.64 -8.87 11.56
N LYS A 229 1.61 -9.68 11.82
CA LYS A 229 0.46 -9.86 10.93
C LYS A 229 -0.81 -9.86 11.75
N PHE A 230 -1.73 -8.95 11.44
CA PHE A 230 -2.94 -8.68 12.25
C PHE A 230 -2.62 -8.21 13.70
N GLY A 231 -1.49 -7.53 13.89
CA GLY A 231 -0.99 -7.07 15.18
C GLY A 231 0.37 -7.64 15.54
N SER A 232 0.93 -7.21 16.67
CA SER A 232 2.21 -7.70 17.18
C SER A 232 2.04 -9.06 17.88
N HIS A 233 2.95 -9.98 17.63
CA HIS A 233 2.93 -11.34 18.15
C HIS A 233 4.31 -11.76 18.66
N GLY A 234 4.36 -12.80 19.51
CA GLY A 234 5.59 -13.41 19.99
C GLY A 234 6.27 -14.32 18.95
N ILE A 235 7.28 -15.06 19.40
CA ILE A 235 8.13 -15.87 18.51
C ILE A 235 7.36 -16.93 17.70
N GLY A 236 6.23 -17.40 18.21
CA GLY A 236 5.39 -18.39 17.55
C GLY A 236 4.67 -17.90 16.29
N SER A 237 4.62 -16.59 16.06
CA SER A 237 4.03 -16.03 14.83
C SER A 237 5.00 -16.10 13.68
N SER A 238 4.64 -16.87 12.64
CA SER A 238 5.50 -17.18 11.50
C SER A 238 4.69 -17.43 10.24
N THR A 239 5.35 -17.74 9.12
CA THR A 239 4.67 -18.15 7.89
C THR A 239 5.51 -19.10 7.07
N ALA A 240 4.88 -20.13 6.54
CA ALA A 240 5.42 -20.91 5.44
C ALA A 240 5.29 -20.13 4.13
N ASN A 241 6.11 -20.45 3.16
CA ASN A 241 6.18 -19.77 1.86
C ASN A 241 6.39 -18.26 1.99
N TYR A 242 7.28 -17.85 2.92
CA TYR A 242 7.56 -16.43 3.18
C TYR A 242 8.26 -15.78 1.99
N SER A 243 7.62 -14.78 1.38
CA SER A 243 8.08 -14.18 0.12
C SER A 243 9.49 -13.60 0.19
N LEU A 244 9.92 -13.06 1.34
CA LEU A 244 11.27 -12.52 1.50
C LEU A 244 12.32 -13.64 1.61
N PHE A 245 11.99 -14.80 2.19
CA PHE A 245 12.86 -15.98 2.14
C PHE A 245 12.95 -16.54 0.72
N ASN A 246 11.82 -16.60 0.01
CA ASN A 246 11.79 -17.06 -1.38
C ASN A 246 12.64 -16.17 -2.30
N ALA A 247 12.62 -14.86 -2.09
CA ALA A 247 13.39 -13.90 -2.90
C ALA A 247 14.90 -14.13 -2.85
N VAL A 248 15.40 -14.73 -1.76
CA VAL A 248 16.82 -15.08 -1.56
C VAL A 248 17.05 -16.58 -1.52
N ASN A 249 16.11 -17.38 -2.03
CA ASN A 249 16.21 -18.85 -2.08
C ASN A 249 16.58 -19.50 -0.73
N ALA A 250 16.09 -18.93 0.39
CA ALA A 250 16.39 -19.41 1.73
C ALA A 250 15.63 -20.70 2.08
N SER A 251 16.18 -21.47 3.01
CA SER A 251 15.65 -22.76 3.45
C SER A 251 14.74 -22.58 4.68
N ASN A 252 13.46 -22.27 4.48
CA ASN A 252 12.48 -22.08 5.56
C ASN A 252 12.13 -23.43 6.22
N VAL A 253 12.32 -23.54 7.54
CA VAL A 253 12.01 -24.77 8.29
C VAL A 253 10.53 -25.14 8.24
N LEU A 254 9.62 -24.15 8.15
CA LEU A 254 8.19 -24.42 8.05
C LEU A 254 7.82 -25.08 6.72
N ASP A 255 8.46 -24.66 5.61
CA ASP A 255 8.23 -25.27 4.30
C ASP A 255 8.69 -26.71 4.27
N LYS A 256 9.89 -26.99 4.84
CA LYS A 256 10.43 -28.35 4.97
C LYS A 256 9.56 -29.25 5.84
N ALA A 257 8.95 -28.70 6.89
CA ALA A 257 8.02 -29.41 7.76
C ALA A 257 6.60 -29.53 7.18
N GLY A 258 6.35 -29.01 5.98
CA GLY A 258 5.07 -29.13 5.27
C GLY A 258 3.97 -28.16 5.71
N TYR A 259 4.29 -27.15 6.52
CA TYR A 259 3.34 -26.10 6.88
C TYR A 259 2.89 -25.28 5.66
N LYS A 260 1.73 -24.66 5.74
CA LYS A 260 1.17 -23.82 4.67
C LYS A 260 0.72 -22.48 5.21
N GLY A 261 1.15 -21.40 4.59
CA GLY A 261 0.73 -20.03 4.91
C GLY A 261 1.06 -19.59 6.33
N TYR A 262 0.29 -18.64 6.83
CA TYR A 262 0.50 -18.02 8.13
C TYR A 262 0.19 -18.98 9.29
N GLN A 263 1.10 -19.01 10.26
CA GLN A 263 1.00 -19.71 11.52
C GLN A 263 1.00 -18.69 12.66
N GLY A 264 -0.12 -18.53 13.35
CA GLY A 264 -0.25 -17.54 14.42
C GLY A 264 0.41 -17.95 15.73
N SER A 265 0.67 -19.25 15.94
CA SER A 265 1.14 -19.79 17.22
C SER A 265 1.87 -21.12 17.03
N ILE A 266 3.12 -21.07 16.63
CA ILE A 266 4.06 -22.19 16.74
C ILE A 266 4.52 -22.25 18.20
N ASP A 267 4.28 -23.36 18.90
CA ASP A 267 4.75 -23.50 20.28
C ASP A 267 6.26 -23.74 20.38
N THR A 268 6.81 -23.57 21.57
CA THR A 268 8.25 -23.69 21.80
C THR A 268 8.76 -25.12 21.56
N GLU A 269 7.96 -26.14 21.84
CA GLU A 269 8.37 -27.54 21.63
C GLU A 269 8.46 -27.86 20.13
N THR A 270 7.49 -27.36 19.38
CA THR A 270 7.54 -27.43 17.91
C THR A 270 8.75 -26.69 17.35
N LEU A 271 9.05 -25.48 17.84
CA LEU A 271 10.23 -24.72 17.42
C LEU A 271 11.55 -25.47 17.73
N ILE A 272 11.65 -26.11 18.90
CA ILE A 272 12.78 -26.97 19.26
C ILE A 272 12.91 -28.14 18.28
N THR A 273 11.80 -28.78 17.91
CA THR A 273 11.76 -29.88 16.96
C THR A 273 12.16 -29.45 15.54
N LEU A 274 11.76 -28.26 15.11
CA LEU A 274 12.14 -27.66 13.82
C LEU A 274 13.63 -27.35 13.74
N ALA A 275 14.29 -27.10 14.88
CA ALA A 275 15.72 -26.90 15.06
C ALA A 275 16.36 -25.97 13.99
N PRO A 276 15.91 -24.74 13.82
CA PRO A 276 16.48 -23.82 12.83
C PRO A 276 17.95 -23.46 13.17
N ASP A 277 18.81 -23.38 12.15
CA ASP A 277 20.18 -22.88 12.30
C ASP A 277 20.23 -21.37 12.58
N VAL A 278 19.25 -20.66 12.04
CA VAL A 278 19.11 -19.18 12.13
C VAL A 278 17.68 -18.83 12.47
N ILE A 279 17.50 -17.89 13.37
CA ILE A 279 16.19 -17.28 13.70
C ILE A 279 16.26 -15.79 13.34
N ILE A 280 15.28 -15.33 12.57
CA ILE A 280 15.09 -13.90 12.28
C ILE A 280 13.80 -13.46 12.95
N LEU A 281 13.87 -12.43 13.79
CA LEU A 281 12.74 -11.87 14.52
C LEU A 281 12.28 -10.56 13.86
N ASP A 282 10.98 -10.39 13.67
CA ASP A 282 10.39 -9.09 13.33
C ASP A 282 10.42 -8.19 14.57
N ALA A 283 10.99 -7.00 14.44
CA ALA A 283 11.15 -6.06 15.54
C ALA A 283 9.81 -5.66 16.18
N GLY A 284 8.72 -5.69 15.44
CA GLY A 284 7.37 -5.38 15.94
C GLY A 284 6.87 -6.31 17.03
N GLY A 285 7.43 -7.50 17.18
CA GLY A 285 7.03 -8.48 18.20
C GLY A 285 8.08 -8.73 19.30
N ILE A 286 9.25 -8.09 19.24
CA ILE A 286 10.34 -8.34 20.21
C ILE A 286 9.92 -8.10 21.65
N GLY A 287 9.08 -7.08 21.92
CA GLY A 287 8.61 -6.81 23.27
C GLY A 287 7.83 -7.99 23.86
N ILE A 288 6.97 -8.62 23.07
CA ILE A 288 6.20 -9.81 23.47
C ILE A 288 7.15 -11.01 23.65
N PHE A 289 8.06 -11.19 22.68
CA PHE A 289 9.04 -12.27 22.75
C PHE A 289 9.95 -12.17 24.00
N LYS A 290 10.32 -10.96 24.40
CA LYS A 290 11.08 -10.75 25.65
C LYS A 290 10.38 -11.34 26.87
N ASP A 291 9.07 -11.16 26.98
CA ASP A 291 8.29 -11.73 28.08
C ASP A 291 8.14 -13.26 27.95
N GLU A 292 8.02 -13.80 26.73
CA GLU A 292 8.02 -15.24 26.47
C GLU A 292 9.36 -15.86 26.84
N TYR A 293 10.47 -15.23 26.45
CA TYR A 293 11.82 -15.69 26.76
C TYR A 293 12.08 -15.77 28.26
N LYS A 294 11.69 -14.73 29.04
CA LYS A 294 11.82 -14.73 30.50
C LYS A 294 11.05 -15.86 31.18
N LYS A 295 9.88 -16.22 30.66
CA LYS A 295 9.04 -17.31 31.19
C LYS A 295 9.61 -18.69 30.88
N ASN A 296 10.39 -18.84 29.81
CA ASN A 296 10.86 -20.13 29.33
C ASN A 296 12.32 -20.12 28.83
N THR A 297 13.18 -19.40 29.56
CA THR A 297 14.58 -19.16 29.18
C THR A 297 15.32 -20.44 28.84
N ALA A 298 15.18 -21.50 29.67
CA ALA A 298 15.90 -22.77 29.47
C ALA A 298 15.52 -23.45 28.14
N ALA A 299 14.28 -23.35 27.71
CA ALA A 299 13.84 -23.93 26.44
C ALA A 299 14.44 -23.16 25.25
N PHE A 300 14.41 -21.83 25.29
CA PHE A 300 15.02 -21.04 24.22
C PHE A 300 16.53 -21.19 24.19
N ASP A 301 17.20 -21.19 25.34
CA ASP A 301 18.65 -21.41 25.45
C ASP A 301 19.07 -22.84 24.98
N SER A 302 18.14 -23.79 24.88
CA SER A 302 18.40 -25.13 24.33
C SER A 302 18.49 -25.14 22.81
N LEU A 303 17.94 -24.13 22.11
CA LEU A 303 17.99 -24.00 20.66
C LEU A 303 19.41 -23.67 20.19
N ASP A 304 19.91 -24.37 19.18
CA ASP A 304 21.26 -24.13 18.66
C ASP A 304 21.42 -22.72 18.07
N ALA A 305 20.38 -22.15 17.48
CA ALA A 305 20.39 -20.76 17.03
C ALA A 305 20.69 -19.78 18.20
N PHE A 306 20.12 -20.01 19.38
CA PHE A 306 20.41 -19.18 20.58
C PHE A 306 21.81 -19.43 21.14
N LYS A 307 22.21 -20.69 21.29
CA LYS A 307 23.56 -21.06 21.77
C LYS A 307 24.68 -20.46 20.93
N ASN A 308 24.47 -20.44 19.60
CA ASN A 308 25.46 -19.96 18.63
C ASN A 308 25.33 -18.45 18.34
N GLY A 309 24.37 -17.76 18.96
CA GLY A 309 24.09 -16.35 18.73
C GLY A 309 23.63 -16.07 17.29
N ASN A 310 22.90 -17.01 16.66
CA ASN A 310 22.35 -16.90 15.32
C ASN A 310 20.88 -16.42 15.35
N VAL A 311 20.60 -15.46 16.23
CA VAL A 311 19.31 -14.78 16.34
C VAL A 311 19.48 -13.36 15.87
N TYR A 312 18.67 -12.94 14.90
CA TYR A 312 18.79 -11.65 14.23
C TYR A 312 17.46 -10.91 14.24
N VAL A 313 17.50 -9.60 13.99
CA VAL A 313 16.33 -8.73 13.99
C VAL A 313 16.20 -8.04 12.64
N GLN A 314 15.03 -8.20 12.00
CA GLN A 314 14.60 -7.41 10.86
C GLN A 314 13.60 -6.31 11.27
N MET A 315 13.40 -5.30 10.41
CA MET A 315 12.49 -4.20 10.69
C MET A 315 11.02 -4.59 10.44
N PRO A 316 10.08 -4.04 11.23
CA PRO A 316 8.66 -4.28 11.00
C PRO A 316 8.20 -3.56 9.73
N TYR A 317 7.48 -4.27 8.87
CA TYR A 317 7.06 -3.74 7.58
C TYR A 317 5.57 -3.95 7.30
N ASN A 318 4.89 -4.73 8.14
CA ASN A 318 3.52 -5.12 7.89
C ASN A 318 2.56 -4.32 8.80
N ALA A 319 2.19 -3.15 8.36
CA ALA A 319 1.19 -2.31 9.00
C ALA A 319 0.36 -1.62 7.93
N TYR A 320 -0.96 -1.82 8.00
CA TYR A 320 -1.88 -1.30 6.99
C TYR A 320 -1.46 -1.75 5.58
N TYR A 321 -1.27 -3.08 5.41
CA TYR A 321 -0.57 -3.82 4.36
C TYR A 321 0.96 -3.66 4.36
N THR A 322 1.60 -4.29 3.36
CA THR A 322 3.04 -4.39 3.21
C THR A 322 3.66 -3.04 2.85
N ASN A 323 4.58 -2.55 3.68
CA ASN A 323 5.43 -1.40 3.38
C ASN A 323 6.62 -1.90 2.58
N LEU A 324 6.58 -1.65 1.26
CA LEU A 324 7.45 -2.28 0.28
C LEU A 324 8.92 -1.91 0.49
N GLU A 325 9.20 -0.64 0.79
CA GLU A 325 10.53 -0.14 1.04
C GLU A 325 11.26 -0.91 2.14
N THR A 326 10.58 -1.14 3.26
CA THR A 326 11.14 -1.91 4.39
C THR A 326 11.17 -3.40 4.07
N ALA A 327 10.15 -3.94 3.40
CA ALA A 327 10.11 -5.34 3.02
C ALA A 327 11.27 -5.72 2.09
N TYR A 328 11.56 -4.89 1.09
CA TYR A 328 12.69 -5.15 0.18
C TYR A 328 14.03 -5.05 0.91
N ALA A 329 14.22 -4.07 1.78
CA ALA A 329 15.42 -4.00 2.61
C ALA A 329 15.56 -5.22 3.53
N ASN A 330 14.46 -5.71 4.12
CA ASN A 330 14.47 -6.96 4.89
C ASN A 330 14.95 -8.15 4.04
N ALA A 331 14.55 -8.26 2.76
CA ALA A 331 15.03 -9.32 1.88
C ALA A 331 16.56 -9.27 1.69
N TYR A 332 17.13 -8.09 1.50
CA TYR A 332 18.59 -7.90 1.47
C TYR A 332 19.26 -8.25 2.80
N PHE A 333 18.66 -7.83 3.93
CA PHE A 333 19.15 -8.20 5.25
C PHE A 333 19.15 -9.73 5.48
N ILE A 334 18.09 -10.40 5.09
CA ILE A 334 17.96 -11.86 5.14
C ILE A 334 19.06 -12.51 4.29
N GLY A 335 19.24 -12.05 3.05
CA GLY A 335 20.28 -12.51 2.16
C GLY A 335 21.68 -12.35 2.78
N LYS A 336 21.99 -11.16 3.31
CA LYS A 336 23.27 -10.88 3.98
C LYS A 336 23.48 -11.73 5.22
N THR A 337 22.42 -12.04 5.96
CA THR A 337 22.50 -12.89 7.17
C THR A 337 22.77 -14.35 6.82
N LEU A 338 22.10 -14.88 5.79
CA LEU A 338 22.18 -16.29 5.43
C LEU A 338 23.37 -16.60 4.50
N PHE A 339 23.73 -15.67 3.63
CA PHE A 339 24.74 -15.80 2.56
C PHE A 339 25.71 -14.62 2.56
N PRO A 340 26.48 -14.38 3.64
CA PRO A 340 27.24 -13.14 3.84
C PRO A 340 28.23 -12.86 2.69
N ASP A 341 28.86 -13.87 2.11
CA ASP A 341 29.81 -13.71 1.00
C ASP A 341 29.13 -13.18 -0.27
N ARG A 342 27.85 -13.56 -0.50
CA ARG A 342 27.06 -13.14 -1.67
C ARG A 342 26.52 -11.71 -1.56
N PHE A 343 26.49 -11.17 -0.33
CA PHE A 343 26.01 -9.83 -0.01
C PHE A 343 27.08 -8.99 0.70
N SER A 344 28.36 -9.29 0.48
CA SER A 344 29.48 -8.58 1.12
C SER A 344 29.53 -7.09 0.72
N ASP A 345 29.05 -6.76 -0.47
CA ASP A 345 28.92 -5.42 -1.03
C ASP A 345 27.73 -4.58 -0.47
N ILE A 346 26.84 -5.21 0.30
CA ILE A 346 25.64 -4.55 0.82
C ILE A 346 25.87 -3.99 2.22
N ASP A 347 25.76 -2.66 2.37
CA ASP A 347 25.41 -2.05 3.66
C ASP A 347 23.89 -1.97 3.77
N ILE A 348 23.32 -2.53 4.83
CA ILE A 348 21.87 -2.66 4.95
C ILE A 348 21.18 -1.33 5.27
N THR A 349 21.86 -0.43 5.98
CA THR A 349 21.33 0.91 6.28
C THR A 349 21.29 1.77 5.00
N GLU A 350 22.37 1.71 4.23
CA GLU A 350 22.46 2.39 2.93
C GLU A 350 21.44 1.80 1.95
N LYS A 351 21.25 0.47 1.92
CA LYS A 351 20.26 -0.18 1.06
C LYS A 351 18.83 0.20 1.43
N LEU A 352 18.50 0.28 2.72
CA LEU A 352 17.19 0.77 3.18
C LEU A 352 16.97 2.24 2.75
N ASN A 353 17.97 3.09 2.88
CA ASN A 353 17.89 4.49 2.44
C ASN A 353 17.79 4.62 0.92
N GLU A 354 18.55 3.83 0.15
CA GLU A 354 18.43 3.77 -1.30
C GLU A 354 17.00 3.43 -1.71
N ILE A 355 16.44 2.34 -1.16
CA ILE A 355 15.10 1.87 -1.51
C ILE A 355 14.03 2.89 -1.09
N SER A 356 14.11 3.41 0.13
CA SER A 356 13.12 4.39 0.61
C SER A 356 13.21 5.72 -0.14
N LYS A 357 14.40 6.14 -0.54
CA LYS A 357 14.60 7.35 -1.38
C LYS A 357 14.03 7.16 -2.78
N GLU A 358 14.23 5.97 -3.40
CA GLU A 358 13.66 5.68 -4.71
C GLU A 358 12.13 5.63 -4.66
N LEU A 359 11.52 5.01 -3.64
CA LEU A 359 10.07 4.85 -3.56
C LEU A 359 9.35 6.07 -2.98
N LEU A 360 9.92 6.71 -1.96
CA LEU A 360 9.27 7.76 -1.16
C LEU A 360 9.90 9.16 -1.31
N GLY A 361 11.06 9.25 -1.98
CA GLY A 361 11.81 10.50 -2.07
C GLY A 361 12.54 10.89 -0.77
N ALA A 362 12.58 10.03 0.25
CA ALA A 362 13.16 10.31 1.56
C ALA A 362 13.98 9.13 2.09
N GLU A 363 15.05 9.42 2.79
CA GLU A 363 15.81 8.43 3.58
C GLU A 363 15.06 8.17 4.90
N CYS A 364 14.79 6.89 5.22
CA CYS A 364 13.92 6.54 6.33
C CYS A 364 14.61 5.68 7.42
N SER A 365 15.88 5.31 7.26
CA SER A 365 16.54 4.37 8.18
C SER A 365 16.59 4.88 9.61
N ASP A 366 17.00 6.13 9.83
CA ASP A 366 17.12 6.69 11.18
C ASP A 366 15.77 6.71 11.89
N TYR A 367 14.72 7.18 11.17
CA TYR A 367 13.36 7.17 11.70
C TYR A 367 12.88 5.75 12.06
N ILE A 368 13.10 4.77 11.15
CA ILE A 368 12.68 3.38 11.37
C ILE A 368 13.39 2.81 12.59
N TYR A 369 14.69 3.00 12.71
CA TYR A 369 15.49 2.49 13.82
C TYR A 369 15.14 3.15 15.15
N GLU A 370 15.00 4.48 15.18
CA GLU A 370 14.62 5.22 16.40
C GLU A 370 13.24 4.76 16.88
N THR A 371 12.27 4.65 15.98
CA THR A 371 10.89 4.28 16.33
C THR A 371 10.76 2.79 16.68
N ALA A 372 11.54 1.91 16.04
CA ALA A 372 11.58 0.49 16.37
C ALA A 372 12.38 0.21 17.66
N GLY A 373 13.23 1.14 18.10
CA GLY A 373 14.14 0.99 19.23
C GLY A 373 15.26 -0.03 19.00
N VAL A 374 15.46 -0.45 17.75
CA VAL A 374 16.45 -1.47 17.36
C VAL A 374 16.86 -1.26 15.89
N LYS A 375 18.06 -1.76 15.52
CA LYS A 375 18.57 -1.76 14.15
C LYS A 375 18.66 -3.18 13.62
N TYR A 376 18.79 -3.31 12.29
CA TYR A 376 19.19 -4.59 11.68
C TYR A 376 20.45 -5.16 12.30
N GLY A 377 20.44 -6.43 12.61
CA GLY A 377 21.64 -7.09 13.14
C GLY A 377 21.35 -8.28 14.03
N LYS A 378 22.38 -8.77 14.69
CA LYS A 378 22.24 -9.80 15.72
C LYS A 378 21.49 -9.23 16.94
N LEU A 379 20.57 -10.04 17.45
CA LEU A 379 19.92 -9.71 18.72
C LEU A 379 20.93 -9.83 19.86
N ASP A 380 21.07 -8.78 20.65
CA ASP A 380 21.76 -8.90 21.93
C ASP A 380 20.87 -9.65 22.92
N LEU A 381 21.22 -10.93 23.15
CA LEU A 381 20.45 -11.78 24.05
C LEU A 381 20.45 -11.28 25.51
N ASN A 382 21.37 -10.39 25.90
CA ASN A 382 21.32 -9.76 27.21
C ASN A 382 20.16 -8.78 27.37
N LEU A 383 19.65 -8.24 26.26
CA LEU A 383 18.45 -7.41 26.27
C LEU A 383 17.16 -8.20 26.58
N LEU A 384 17.21 -9.52 26.47
CA LEU A 384 16.09 -10.40 26.79
C LEU A 384 16.02 -10.74 28.28
N LYS A 385 17.15 -10.69 28.99
CA LYS A 385 17.29 -10.95 30.43
C LYS A 385 16.88 -9.70 31.21
#